data_4b9b1273e9794db5b682018c7a911b76
#
_entry.id   4b9b1273e9794db5b682018c7a911b76
#
_cell.length_a   1.000
_cell.length_b   1.000
_cell.length_c   1.000
_cell.angle_alpha   90.00
_cell.angle_beta   90.00
_cell.angle_gamma   90.00
#
_symmetry.space_group_name_H-M   'P 1'
#
loop_
_entity.id
_entity.type
_entity.pdbx_description
1 polymer ?
#
loop_
_entity_poly.entity_id
_entity_poly.type
_entity_poly.pdbx_seq_one_letter_code
_entity_poly.pdbx_strand_id
1 'polypeptide(L)'
;MFVLTACRELEIRDISFSDAPEWGLHMIDCEDVLVHNLKVQNLLDVPNCDGIDPDHCRNVEISNCHIICGDDAIVIKSTRQGRDYGPSANIVVKDCILETQDSGLKIGTETTSDIHDIHFERCEIRTSCRGLTIQLRDEGSVYNVDFKDIKFTSRYHSDPWWGRGEAVSFTAIPRTPQTKIGAIHNVKVRNVTGRAENSIRINGTPESRIKDVRLENVAVTLNKSTNYRGGLFDNRPTTAYQDIEPHGNPGYSIRYADNIALKDCSVSWGDNRPDYYTHALEAEYVSELKLTNFIGRAAHPDRYEDIVIH
;
A
#
# COMPACT_ATOMS: atom_id res chain seq x y z
N MET A 1 -9.74 15.10 -15.81
CA MET A 1 -8.72 15.49 -14.84
C MET A 1 -9.09 16.83 -14.22
N PHE A 2 -9.07 16.90 -12.89
CA PHE A 2 -9.29 18.12 -12.11
C PHE A 2 -8.04 18.38 -11.27
N VAL A 3 -7.52 19.60 -11.32
CA VAL A 3 -6.42 20.04 -10.45
C VAL A 3 -6.90 21.23 -9.62
N LEU A 4 -6.94 21.07 -8.31
CA LEU A 4 -7.42 22.06 -7.36
C LEU A 4 -6.28 22.43 -6.42
N THR A 5 -5.95 23.69 -6.31
CA THR A 5 -4.80 24.14 -5.52
C THR A 5 -5.20 25.20 -4.52
N ALA A 6 -4.74 25.04 -3.28
CA ALA A 6 -4.92 25.99 -2.18
C ALA A 6 -6.38 26.35 -1.89
N CYS A 7 -7.29 25.38 -2.10
CA CYS A 7 -8.70 25.53 -1.76
C CYS A 7 -8.91 25.34 -0.26
N ARG A 8 -9.89 26.04 0.31
CA ARG A 8 -10.32 25.93 1.69
C ARG A 8 -11.83 25.70 1.73
N GLU A 9 -12.33 24.89 2.67
CA GLU A 9 -13.75 24.55 2.78
C GLU A 9 -14.29 24.00 1.45
N LEU A 10 -13.56 23.03 0.86
CA LEU A 10 -13.86 22.47 -0.47
C LEU A 10 -14.81 21.29 -0.35
N GLU A 11 -15.92 21.34 -1.06
CA GLU A 11 -16.87 20.21 -1.17
C GLU A 11 -17.00 19.76 -2.62
N ILE A 12 -16.73 18.45 -2.87
CA ILE A 12 -16.86 17.79 -4.16
C ILE A 12 -17.76 16.58 -3.95
N ARG A 13 -18.97 16.61 -4.49
CA ARG A 13 -19.93 15.54 -4.24
C ARG A 13 -20.87 15.26 -5.41
N ASP A 14 -21.39 14.03 -5.43
CA ASP A 14 -22.46 13.62 -6.33
C ASP A 14 -22.14 13.84 -7.82
N ILE A 15 -20.87 13.68 -8.20
CA ILE A 15 -20.41 13.81 -9.57
C ILE A 15 -19.81 12.53 -10.11
N SER A 16 -19.79 12.40 -11.43
CA SER A 16 -19.11 11.32 -12.14
C SER A 16 -18.18 11.92 -13.19
N PHE A 17 -17.00 11.33 -13.35
CA PHE A 17 -16.09 11.66 -14.44
C PHE A 17 -15.38 10.39 -14.94
N SER A 18 -14.89 10.45 -16.18
CA SER A 18 -14.21 9.33 -16.83
C SER A 18 -13.03 9.80 -17.67
N ASP A 19 -12.24 8.83 -18.09
CA ASP A 19 -11.20 8.97 -19.12
C ASP A 19 -10.20 10.09 -18.81
N ALA A 20 -9.79 10.22 -17.55
CA ALA A 20 -8.74 11.14 -17.17
C ALA A 20 -7.42 10.73 -17.85
N PRO A 21 -6.70 11.64 -18.49
CA PRO A 21 -5.43 11.34 -19.16
C PRO A 21 -4.27 11.18 -18.19
N GLU A 22 -4.44 11.59 -16.95
CA GLU A 22 -3.49 11.59 -15.85
C GLU A 22 -4.29 11.60 -14.54
N TRP A 23 -3.74 11.93 -13.38
CA TRP A 23 -4.40 11.92 -12.07
C TRP A 23 -5.80 12.55 -12.11
N GLY A 24 -6.81 11.75 -11.82
CA GLY A 24 -8.22 12.12 -12.05
C GLY A 24 -8.68 13.34 -11.27
N LEU A 25 -8.55 13.30 -9.93
CA LEU A 25 -8.79 14.40 -9.01
C LEU A 25 -7.55 14.66 -8.17
N HIS A 26 -6.75 15.61 -8.57
CA HIS A 26 -5.54 16.02 -7.86
C HIS A 26 -5.78 17.30 -7.05
N MET A 27 -5.64 17.20 -5.74
CA MET A 27 -5.82 18.32 -4.81
C MET A 27 -4.48 18.67 -4.16
N ILE A 28 -4.01 19.91 -4.32
CA ILE A 28 -2.72 20.37 -3.82
C ILE A 28 -2.94 21.47 -2.76
N ASP A 29 -2.36 21.31 -1.58
CA ASP A 29 -2.47 22.29 -0.48
C ASP A 29 -3.93 22.68 -0.17
N CYS A 30 -4.88 21.75 -0.29
CA CYS A 30 -6.26 21.98 0.08
C CYS A 30 -6.50 21.63 1.56
N GLU A 31 -7.44 22.32 2.20
CA GLU A 31 -7.75 22.12 3.61
C GLU A 31 -9.27 22.20 3.84
N ASP A 32 -9.76 21.40 4.83
CA ASP A 32 -11.19 21.22 5.12
C ASP A 32 -11.96 20.76 3.88
N VAL A 33 -11.63 19.55 3.41
CA VAL A 33 -12.11 18.99 2.15
C VAL A 33 -13.06 17.83 2.39
N LEU A 34 -14.24 17.87 1.76
CA LEU A 34 -15.15 16.75 1.64
C LEU A 34 -15.22 16.27 0.18
N VAL A 35 -14.84 15.01 -0.06
CA VAL A 35 -15.06 14.30 -1.31
C VAL A 35 -16.06 13.18 -1.05
N HIS A 36 -17.27 13.28 -1.61
CA HIS A 36 -18.34 12.37 -1.28
C HIS A 36 -19.12 11.89 -2.51
N ASN A 37 -19.40 10.58 -2.56
CA ASN A 37 -20.26 9.96 -3.58
C ASN A 37 -19.77 10.27 -5.01
N LEU A 38 -18.47 10.15 -5.25
CA LEU A 38 -17.90 10.26 -6.59
C LEU A 38 -17.91 8.91 -7.31
N LYS A 39 -18.15 8.94 -8.61
CA LYS A 39 -17.94 7.81 -9.52
C LYS A 39 -16.85 8.17 -10.51
N VAL A 40 -15.71 7.49 -10.40
CA VAL A 40 -14.58 7.64 -11.31
C VAL A 40 -14.50 6.38 -12.17
N GLN A 41 -14.45 6.56 -13.48
CA GLN A 41 -14.36 5.45 -14.44
C GLN A 41 -13.29 5.76 -15.49
N ASN A 42 -12.04 5.61 -15.14
CA ASN A 42 -10.92 5.77 -16.05
C ASN A 42 -10.62 4.44 -16.78
N LEU A 43 -9.84 4.53 -17.85
CA LEU A 43 -9.38 3.36 -18.59
C LEU A 43 -8.36 2.57 -17.75
N LEU A 44 -8.52 1.25 -17.70
CA LEU A 44 -7.67 0.37 -16.90
C LEU A 44 -6.26 0.15 -17.49
N ASP A 45 -6.05 0.42 -18.76
CA ASP A 45 -4.79 0.23 -19.48
C ASP A 45 -3.98 1.52 -19.69
N VAL A 46 -4.39 2.60 -19.05
CA VAL A 46 -3.69 3.90 -19.08
C VAL A 46 -2.92 4.09 -17.78
N PRO A 47 -1.58 4.18 -17.82
CA PRO A 47 -0.79 4.49 -16.63
C PRO A 47 -0.99 5.94 -16.18
N ASN A 48 -0.73 6.21 -14.91
CA ASN A 48 -0.93 7.51 -14.24
C ASN A 48 -2.36 8.06 -14.30
N CYS A 49 -3.36 7.27 -14.65
CA CYS A 49 -4.75 7.70 -14.55
C CYS A 49 -5.33 7.30 -13.19
N ASP A 50 -4.77 7.88 -12.12
CA ASP A 50 -5.17 7.69 -10.74
C ASP A 50 -6.63 8.15 -10.51
N GLY A 51 -7.21 7.74 -9.41
CA GLY A 51 -8.56 8.16 -9.04
C GLY A 51 -8.57 9.50 -8.29
N ILE A 52 -8.10 9.50 -7.04
CA ILE A 52 -8.12 10.66 -6.14
C ILE A 52 -6.78 10.80 -5.43
N ASP A 53 -6.15 11.97 -5.56
CA ASP A 53 -4.81 12.29 -5.09
C ASP A 53 -4.80 13.51 -4.16
N PRO A 54 -5.00 13.36 -2.84
CA PRO A 54 -4.69 14.40 -1.87
C PRO A 54 -3.18 14.58 -1.74
N ASP A 55 -2.67 15.77 -2.07
CA ASP A 55 -1.27 16.12 -2.08
C ASP A 55 -1.04 17.35 -1.20
N HIS A 56 -0.28 17.24 -0.13
CA HIS A 56 -0.14 18.28 0.91
C HIS A 56 -1.49 18.78 1.46
N CYS A 57 -2.49 17.91 1.53
CA CYS A 57 -3.82 18.26 1.99
C CYS A 57 -4.01 17.98 3.48
N ARG A 58 -4.89 18.75 4.12
CA ARG A 58 -5.20 18.62 5.55
C ARG A 58 -6.70 18.59 5.79
N ASN A 59 -7.14 17.83 6.80
CA ASN A 59 -8.54 17.70 7.17
C ASN A 59 -9.41 17.26 5.98
N VAL A 60 -9.13 16.07 5.43
CA VAL A 60 -9.82 15.57 4.23
C VAL A 60 -10.69 14.37 4.60
N GLU A 61 -11.92 14.35 4.18
CA GLU A 61 -12.76 13.16 4.14
C GLU A 61 -13.05 12.75 2.70
N ILE A 62 -12.76 11.47 2.37
CA ILE A 62 -13.15 10.84 1.11
C ILE A 62 -14.08 9.67 1.45
N SER A 63 -15.34 9.72 1.00
CA SER A 63 -16.33 8.73 1.42
C SER A 63 -17.34 8.36 0.34
N ASN A 64 -17.81 7.10 0.40
CA ASN A 64 -18.82 6.54 -0.52
C ASN A 64 -18.46 6.65 -2.02
N CYS A 65 -17.17 6.62 -2.35
CA CYS A 65 -16.70 6.72 -3.73
C CYS A 65 -16.61 5.35 -4.39
N HIS A 66 -16.92 5.30 -5.67
CA HIS A 66 -16.70 4.13 -6.53
C HIS A 66 -15.67 4.50 -7.61
N ILE A 67 -14.49 3.90 -7.54
CA ILE A 67 -13.34 4.27 -8.37
C ILE A 67 -12.88 3.06 -9.17
N ILE A 68 -12.85 3.24 -10.50
CA ILE A 68 -12.23 2.32 -11.46
C ILE A 68 -11.17 3.12 -12.20
N CYS A 69 -9.90 2.71 -12.14
CA CYS A 69 -8.80 3.45 -12.75
C CYS A 69 -7.62 2.54 -13.14
N GLY A 70 -6.73 3.03 -13.98
CA GLY A 70 -5.59 2.26 -14.48
C GLY A 70 -4.36 2.35 -13.57
N ASP A 71 -4.29 3.32 -12.66
CA ASP A 71 -3.21 3.50 -11.70
C ASP A 71 -3.77 3.55 -10.27
N ASP A 72 -3.18 4.25 -9.31
CA ASP A 72 -3.59 4.24 -7.91
C ASP A 72 -5.05 4.72 -7.72
N ALA A 73 -5.87 3.99 -6.97
CA ALA A 73 -7.27 4.37 -6.83
C ALA A 73 -7.47 5.56 -5.87
N ILE A 74 -6.93 5.48 -4.66
CA ILE A 74 -6.84 6.60 -3.72
C ILE A 74 -5.42 6.62 -3.16
N VAL A 75 -4.69 7.71 -3.42
CA VAL A 75 -3.30 7.81 -3.03
C VAL A 75 -2.97 9.15 -2.38
N ILE A 76 -2.47 9.10 -1.16
CA ILE A 76 -2.07 10.29 -0.40
C ILE A 76 -0.60 10.56 -0.67
N LYS A 77 -0.30 11.76 -1.11
CA LYS A 77 1.03 12.19 -1.57
C LYS A 77 1.52 13.44 -0.82
N SER A 78 2.82 13.67 -0.92
CA SER A 78 3.46 14.98 -0.68
C SER A 78 4.54 15.14 -1.76
N THR A 79 4.13 15.71 -2.89
CA THR A 79 4.99 15.86 -4.07
C THR A 79 5.98 17.00 -3.90
N ARG A 80 7.11 16.94 -4.62
CA ARG A 80 8.08 18.04 -4.61
C ARG A 80 7.54 19.22 -5.40
N GLN A 81 7.25 20.27 -4.68
CA GLN A 81 6.70 21.51 -5.21
C GLN A 81 7.75 22.63 -5.24
N GLY A 82 7.44 23.76 -5.90
CA GLY A 82 8.29 24.94 -5.90
C GLY A 82 8.41 25.65 -4.55
N ARG A 83 7.59 25.29 -3.57
CA ARG A 83 7.61 25.72 -2.17
C ARG A 83 7.23 24.58 -1.25
N ASP A 84 7.51 24.69 0.03
CA ASP A 84 7.02 23.77 1.04
C ASP A 84 5.55 24.09 1.36
N TYR A 85 4.67 23.11 1.15
CA TYR A 85 3.26 23.17 1.51
C TYR A 85 2.96 22.50 2.87
N GLY A 86 3.97 21.90 3.50
CA GLY A 86 3.81 21.15 4.74
C GLY A 86 3.27 19.74 4.55
N PRO A 87 2.80 19.09 5.62
CA PRO A 87 2.39 17.69 5.59
C PRO A 87 1.04 17.47 4.90
N SER A 88 0.80 16.22 4.47
CA SER A 88 -0.54 15.68 4.28
C SER A 88 -1.00 15.06 5.59
N ALA A 89 -2.11 15.53 6.17
CA ALA A 89 -2.50 15.14 7.52
C ALA A 89 -4.01 15.15 7.77
N ASN A 90 -4.46 14.35 8.76
CA ASN A 90 -5.86 14.25 9.12
C ASN A 90 -6.74 13.86 7.94
N ILE A 91 -6.45 12.72 7.31
CA ILE A 91 -7.19 12.25 6.13
C ILE A 91 -7.94 10.96 6.47
N VAL A 92 -9.23 10.94 6.21
CA VAL A 92 -10.09 9.77 6.38
C VAL A 92 -10.63 9.33 5.03
N VAL A 93 -10.41 8.07 4.68
CA VAL A 93 -10.98 7.41 3.49
C VAL A 93 -11.89 6.28 3.98
N LYS A 94 -13.16 6.31 3.62
CA LYS A 94 -14.11 5.32 4.13
C LYS A 94 -15.22 4.96 3.15
N ASP A 95 -15.75 3.74 3.32
CA ASP A 95 -16.92 3.27 2.60
C ASP A 95 -16.77 3.34 1.07
N CYS A 96 -15.54 3.09 0.56
CA CYS A 96 -15.22 3.17 -0.86
C CYS A 96 -15.10 1.79 -1.52
N ILE A 97 -15.46 1.71 -2.80
CA ILE A 97 -15.29 0.53 -3.65
C ILE A 97 -14.25 0.86 -4.72
N LEU A 98 -13.19 0.07 -4.78
CA LEU A 98 -12.01 0.37 -5.60
C LEU A 98 -11.68 -0.79 -6.54
N GLU A 99 -11.35 -0.44 -7.78
CA GLU A 99 -10.88 -1.36 -8.81
C GLU A 99 -9.77 -0.67 -9.60
N THR A 100 -8.56 -1.25 -9.61
CA THR A 100 -7.40 -0.62 -10.24
C THR A 100 -6.37 -1.63 -10.74
N GLN A 101 -5.45 -1.16 -11.58
CA GLN A 101 -4.30 -1.96 -12.03
C GLN A 101 -3.03 -1.71 -11.21
N ASP A 102 -2.97 -0.67 -10.37
CA ASP A 102 -1.88 -0.46 -9.41
C ASP A 102 -2.40 -0.61 -7.96
N SER A 103 -2.36 0.38 -7.12
CA SER A 103 -2.67 0.23 -5.69
C SER A 103 -4.08 0.67 -5.34
N GLY A 104 -4.78 -0.12 -4.52
CA GLY A 104 -6.13 0.23 -4.06
C GLY A 104 -6.13 1.42 -3.09
N LEU A 105 -5.45 1.28 -1.95
CA LEU A 105 -5.25 2.33 -0.95
C LEU A 105 -3.75 2.53 -0.74
N LYS A 106 -3.27 3.76 -0.97
CA LYS A 106 -1.82 4.02 -1.01
C LYS A 106 -1.42 5.32 -0.31
N ILE A 107 -0.20 5.31 0.23
CA ILE A 107 0.57 6.49 0.63
C ILE A 107 1.89 6.47 -0.14
N GLY A 108 2.22 7.58 -0.81
CA GLY A 108 3.43 7.73 -1.64
C GLY A 108 3.19 7.37 -3.12
N THR A 109 4.20 7.25 -3.95
CA THR A 109 5.67 7.23 -3.68
C THR A 109 6.27 8.61 -3.38
N GLU A 110 5.57 9.68 -3.69
CA GLU A 110 6.02 11.04 -3.40
C GLU A 110 5.76 11.32 -1.91
N THR A 111 6.84 11.41 -1.15
CA THR A 111 6.85 11.55 0.31
C THR A 111 7.88 12.59 0.75
N THR A 112 7.85 13.77 0.11
CA THR A 112 8.85 14.83 0.36
C THR A 112 8.61 15.59 1.67
N SER A 113 7.39 15.56 2.19
CA SER A 113 6.99 16.04 3.51
C SER A 113 6.29 14.94 4.29
N ASP A 114 6.08 15.12 5.58
CA ASP A 114 5.40 14.12 6.41
C ASP A 114 3.97 13.84 5.94
N ILE A 115 3.56 12.58 6.08
CA ILE A 115 2.18 12.14 5.86
C ILE A 115 1.73 11.41 7.12
N HIS A 116 0.72 11.93 7.82
CA HIS A 116 0.36 11.40 9.12
C HIS A 116 -1.12 11.55 9.49
N ASP A 117 -1.55 10.80 10.50
CA ASP A 117 -2.93 10.76 10.97
C ASP A 117 -3.90 10.39 9.83
N ILE A 118 -3.63 9.23 9.21
CA ILE A 118 -4.36 8.72 8.05
C ILE A 118 -5.20 7.51 8.46
N HIS A 119 -6.48 7.52 8.11
CA HIS A 119 -7.40 6.43 8.38
C HIS A 119 -8.07 5.92 7.11
N PHE A 120 -7.90 4.64 6.83
CA PHE A 120 -8.63 3.92 5.79
C PHE A 120 -9.56 2.91 6.44
N GLU A 121 -10.86 2.99 6.19
CA GLU A 121 -11.79 2.09 6.84
C GLU A 121 -12.98 1.68 5.98
N ARG A 122 -13.49 0.47 6.17
CA ARG A 122 -14.66 -0.08 5.50
C ARG A 122 -14.62 0.06 3.98
N CYS A 123 -13.47 -0.27 3.39
CA CYS A 123 -13.28 -0.24 1.94
C CYS A 123 -13.25 -1.64 1.36
N GLU A 124 -13.73 -1.77 0.12
CA GLU A 124 -13.62 -2.98 -0.69
C GLU A 124 -12.72 -2.70 -1.90
N ILE A 125 -11.58 -3.39 -1.97
CA ILE A 125 -10.68 -3.37 -3.13
C ILE A 125 -10.98 -4.63 -3.94
N ARG A 126 -11.78 -4.51 -4.99
CA ARG A 126 -12.23 -5.65 -5.80
C ARG A 126 -11.11 -6.26 -6.61
N THR A 127 -10.22 -5.42 -7.12
CA THR A 127 -8.98 -5.84 -7.77
C THR A 127 -7.95 -4.72 -7.73
N SER A 128 -6.67 -5.10 -7.54
CA SER A 128 -5.53 -4.18 -7.55
C SER A 128 -4.25 -4.97 -7.82
N CYS A 129 -3.13 -4.29 -8.08
CA CYS A 129 -1.81 -4.93 -8.04
C CYS A 129 -1.24 -4.96 -6.63
N ARG A 130 -1.55 -3.95 -5.80
CA ARG A 130 -1.26 -3.92 -4.37
C ARG A 130 -2.53 -3.57 -3.59
N GLY A 131 -2.82 -4.30 -2.52
CA GLY A 131 -3.99 -4.03 -1.69
C GLY A 131 -3.81 -2.77 -0.83
N LEU A 132 -3.06 -2.89 0.27
CA LEU A 132 -2.75 -1.80 1.20
C LEU A 132 -1.29 -1.41 1.05
N THR A 133 -1.00 -0.14 0.81
CA THR A 133 0.32 0.27 0.36
C THR A 133 0.85 1.51 1.11
N ILE A 134 2.09 1.44 1.59
CA ILE A 134 2.90 2.59 2.01
C ILE A 134 4.25 2.46 1.30
N GLN A 135 4.54 3.39 0.43
CA GLN A 135 5.81 3.44 -0.28
C GLN A 135 6.55 4.74 0.05
N LEU A 136 7.32 4.71 1.13
CA LEU A 136 8.19 5.81 1.52
C LEU A 136 9.45 5.80 0.65
N ARG A 137 9.72 6.91 -0.06
CA ARG A 137 10.84 7.05 -0.99
C ARG A 137 11.68 8.29 -0.78
N ASP A 138 11.15 9.30 -0.11
CA ASP A 138 11.76 10.62 0.02
C ASP A 138 11.99 11.00 1.50
N GLU A 139 12.18 12.28 1.80
CA GLU A 139 12.67 12.78 3.09
C GLU A 139 11.60 12.84 4.19
N GLY A 140 10.32 12.91 3.84
CA GLY A 140 9.21 12.93 4.81
C GLY A 140 9.02 11.60 5.49
N SER A 141 8.35 11.60 6.62
CA SER A 141 8.00 10.39 7.37
C SER A 141 6.50 10.06 7.22
N VAL A 142 6.16 8.77 7.34
CA VAL A 142 4.78 8.30 7.32
C VAL A 142 4.46 7.67 8.67
N TYR A 143 3.47 8.21 9.38
CA TYR A 143 3.15 7.72 10.72
C TYR A 143 1.69 7.93 11.13
N ASN A 144 1.27 7.23 12.20
CA ASN A 144 -0.11 7.23 12.68
C ASN A 144 -1.10 6.82 11.57
N VAL A 145 -0.85 5.68 10.92
CA VAL A 145 -1.70 5.16 9.84
C VAL A 145 -2.52 3.99 10.35
N ASP A 146 -3.81 3.96 10.04
CA ASP A 146 -4.72 2.88 10.42
C ASP A 146 -5.50 2.39 9.19
N PHE A 147 -5.37 1.10 8.90
CA PHE A 147 -6.17 0.37 7.93
C PHE A 147 -7.13 -0.55 8.68
N LYS A 148 -8.44 -0.38 8.51
CA LYS A 148 -9.42 -1.09 9.30
C LYS A 148 -10.64 -1.56 8.48
N ASP A 149 -11.11 -2.78 8.76
CA ASP A 149 -12.33 -3.34 8.16
C ASP A 149 -12.28 -3.32 6.62
N ILE A 150 -11.20 -3.86 6.02
CA ILE A 150 -10.96 -3.83 4.57
C ILE A 150 -10.98 -5.24 4.00
N LYS A 151 -11.61 -5.39 2.83
CA LYS A 151 -11.52 -6.58 2.00
C LYS A 151 -10.80 -6.26 0.71
N PHE A 152 -9.92 -7.16 0.25
CA PHE A 152 -9.18 -6.92 -0.98
C PHE A 152 -8.94 -8.18 -1.82
N THR A 153 -8.72 -7.96 -3.12
CA THR A 153 -8.11 -8.93 -4.03
C THR A 153 -6.95 -8.26 -4.75
N SER A 154 -5.74 -8.81 -4.60
CA SER A 154 -4.55 -8.32 -5.29
C SER A 154 -4.03 -9.38 -6.26
N ARG A 155 -3.67 -8.96 -7.45
CA ARG A 155 -3.08 -9.79 -8.49
C ARG A 155 -2.01 -9.03 -9.24
N TYR A 156 -1.01 -9.70 -9.76
CA TYR A 156 -0.07 -9.06 -10.63
C TYR A 156 -0.73 -8.73 -11.98
N HIS A 157 -0.65 -7.46 -12.40
CA HIS A 157 -1.30 -7.05 -13.64
C HIS A 157 -0.39 -7.27 -14.86
N SER A 158 0.71 -6.53 -14.98
CA SER A 158 1.66 -6.64 -16.08
C SER A 158 2.95 -5.87 -15.78
N ASP A 159 4.03 -6.15 -16.52
CA ASP A 159 5.35 -5.58 -16.26
C ASP A 159 5.45 -4.04 -16.25
N PRO A 160 4.73 -3.27 -17.08
CA PRO A 160 4.76 -1.81 -17.00
C PRO A 160 4.28 -1.25 -15.66
N TRP A 161 3.26 -1.88 -15.04
CA TRP A 161 2.75 -1.45 -13.74
C TRP A 161 3.66 -1.87 -12.60
N TRP A 162 3.62 -1.10 -11.53
CA TRP A 162 4.40 -1.42 -10.33
C TRP A 162 3.63 -2.35 -9.41
N GLY A 163 4.37 -3.21 -8.69
CA GLY A 163 3.80 -4.24 -7.85
C GLY A 163 3.90 -5.64 -8.44
N ARG A 164 3.67 -6.63 -7.61
CA ARG A 164 3.73 -8.06 -7.97
C ARG A 164 2.59 -8.86 -7.35
N GLY A 165 1.47 -8.19 -7.08
CA GLY A 165 0.30 -8.83 -6.47
C GLY A 165 0.36 -8.88 -4.95
N GLU A 166 1.04 -7.93 -4.30
CA GLU A 166 1.21 -7.92 -2.84
C GLU A 166 -0.12 -7.68 -2.12
N ALA A 167 -0.34 -8.43 -1.05
CA ALA A 167 -1.46 -8.24 -0.15
C ALA A 167 -1.38 -6.90 0.59
N VAL A 168 -0.25 -6.68 1.22
CA VAL A 168 0.15 -5.46 1.92
C VAL A 168 1.60 -5.16 1.52
N SER A 169 1.90 -3.91 1.26
CA SER A 169 3.26 -3.49 0.87
C SER A 169 3.66 -2.21 1.59
N PHE A 170 4.33 -2.33 2.74
CA PHE A 170 4.90 -1.21 3.47
C PHE A 170 6.42 -1.22 3.26
N THR A 171 6.91 -0.25 2.50
CA THR A 171 8.32 -0.21 2.10
C THR A 171 8.94 1.16 2.36
N ALA A 172 10.08 1.18 3.06
CA ALA A 172 10.90 2.37 3.29
C ALA A 172 12.25 2.17 2.58
N ILE A 173 12.30 2.56 1.31
CA ILE A 173 13.44 2.35 0.41
C ILE A 173 13.80 3.68 -0.25
N PRO A 174 15.04 4.20 -0.09
CA PRO A 174 15.40 5.50 -0.66
C PRO A 174 15.29 5.52 -2.18
N ARG A 175 14.79 6.63 -2.75
CA ARG A 175 14.65 6.84 -4.19
C ARG A 175 16.01 6.81 -4.89
N THR A 176 17.02 7.42 -4.27
CA THR A 176 18.40 7.44 -4.75
C THR A 176 19.37 7.21 -3.60
N PRO A 177 20.63 6.85 -3.86
CA PRO A 177 21.64 6.72 -2.81
C PRO A 177 21.88 8.00 -1.99
N GLN A 178 21.51 9.17 -2.50
CA GLN A 178 21.65 10.46 -1.84
C GLN A 178 20.42 10.86 -1.03
N THR A 179 19.29 10.16 -1.21
CA THR A 179 18.05 10.48 -0.50
C THR A 179 18.21 10.21 1.00
N LYS A 180 18.00 11.24 1.81
CA LYS A 180 17.88 11.12 3.26
C LYS A 180 16.46 10.71 3.59
N ILE A 181 16.17 9.44 3.40
CA ILE A 181 14.82 8.91 3.57
C ILE A 181 14.30 9.10 4.99
N GLY A 182 13.01 9.44 5.13
CA GLY A 182 12.31 9.49 6.41
C GLY A 182 12.05 8.12 7.03
N ALA A 183 11.02 8.00 7.85
CA ALA A 183 10.69 6.76 8.56
C ALA A 183 9.21 6.39 8.44
N ILE A 184 8.89 5.09 8.49
CA ILE A 184 7.53 4.59 8.68
C ILE A 184 7.40 4.09 10.12
N HIS A 185 6.42 4.61 10.87
CA HIS A 185 6.17 4.12 12.22
C HIS A 185 4.72 4.31 12.67
N ASN A 186 4.32 3.57 13.73
CA ASN A 186 2.97 3.57 14.29
C ASN A 186 1.89 3.31 13.23
N VAL A 187 1.97 2.12 12.58
CA VAL A 187 1.01 1.65 11.58
C VAL A 187 0.17 0.52 12.17
N LYS A 188 -1.14 0.57 11.97
CA LYS A 188 -2.08 -0.46 12.40
C LYS A 188 -2.84 -1.02 11.21
N VAL A 189 -3.03 -2.33 11.19
CA VAL A 189 -3.88 -3.04 10.22
C VAL A 189 -4.81 -3.94 11.01
N ARG A 190 -6.12 -3.73 10.91
CA ARG A 190 -7.09 -4.43 11.74
C ARG A 190 -8.30 -4.93 10.95
N ASN A 191 -8.71 -6.17 11.20
CA ASN A 191 -9.89 -6.77 10.56
C ASN A 191 -9.79 -6.73 9.02
N VAL A 192 -8.69 -7.24 8.48
CA VAL A 192 -8.42 -7.20 7.05
C VAL A 192 -8.39 -8.62 6.50
N THR A 193 -9.11 -8.86 5.42
CA THR A 193 -9.13 -10.15 4.74
C THR A 193 -8.93 -9.97 3.24
N GLY A 194 -8.21 -10.91 2.63
CA GLY A 194 -8.02 -10.82 1.18
C GLY A 194 -7.37 -12.02 0.54
N ARG A 195 -7.31 -11.93 -0.78
CA ARG A 195 -6.58 -12.86 -1.66
C ARG A 195 -5.50 -12.08 -2.39
N ALA A 196 -4.33 -12.69 -2.56
CA ALA A 196 -3.20 -12.05 -3.20
C ALA A 196 -2.33 -13.06 -3.96
N GLU A 197 -1.45 -12.58 -4.83
CA GLU A 197 -0.42 -13.41 -5.46
C GLU A 197 0.93 -13.31 -4.76
N ASN A 198 1.11 -12.32 -3.87
CA ASN A 198 2.36 -12.06 -3.17
C ASN A 198 2.11 -11.69 -1.70
N SER A 199 3.17 -11.64 -0.95
CA SER A 199 3.27 -11.54 0.50
C SER A 199 2.56 -10.34 1.11
N ILE A 200 2.26 -10.42 2.40
CA ILE A 200 2.25 -9.27 3.29
C ILE A 200 3.72 -8.88 3.50
N ARG A 201 4.12 -7.73 2.99
CA ARG A 201 5.50 -7.26 2.97
C ARG A 201 5.69 -6.02 3.83
N ILE A 202 6.58 -6.10 4.83
CA ILE A 202 7.03 -4.97 5.66
C ILE A 202 8.54 -4.89 5.48
N ASN A 203 9.03 -3.96 4.67
CA ASN A 203 10.41 -3.91 4.25
C ASN A 203 11.04 -2.52 4.42
N GLY A 204 11.75 -2.34 5.50
CA GLY A 204 12.67 -1.21 5.67
C GLY A 204 14.02 -1.42 4.97
N THR A 205 14.96 -0.56 5.29
CA THR A 205 16.37 -0.65 4.92
C THR A 205 17.23 -0.38 6.15
N PRO A 206 18.56 -0.63 6.11
CA PRO A 206 19.43 -0.25 7.22
C PRO A 206 19.34 1.23 7.61
N GLU A 207 19.08 2.11 6.64
CA GLU A 207 18.96 3.56 6.82
C GLU A 207 17.58 3.97 7.36
N SER A 208 16.53 3.20 7.04
CA SER A 208 15.16 3.51 7.45
C SER A 208 14.42 2.22 7.83
N ARG A 209 14.54 1.86 9.11
CA ARG A 209 13.84 0.70 9.67
C ARG A 209 12.38 1.06 9.95
N ILE A 210 11.47 0.18 9.57
CA ILE A 210 10.03 0.35 9.85
C ILE A 210 9.76 -0.01 11.32
N LYS A 211 8.99 0.81 12.04
CA LYS A 211 8.79 0.63 13.48
C LYS A 211 7.33 0.61 13.90
N ASP A 212 7.06 -0.06 15.02
CA ASP A 212 5.76 0.00 15.69
C ASP A 212 4.58 -0.38 14.77
N VAL A 213 4.69 -1.52 14.06
CA VAL A 213 3.61 -2.02 13.20
C VAL A 213 2.83 -3.11 13.92
N ARG A 214 1.51 -2.97 13.93
CA ARG A 214 0.58 -3.92 14.56
C ARG A 214 -0.43 -4.42 13.55
N LEU A 215 -0.44 -5.72 13.31
CA LEU A 215 -1.47 -6.41 12.55
C LEU A 215 -2.35 -7.21 13.51
N GLU A 216 -3.66 -6.98 13.49
CA GLU A 216 -4.63 -7.67 14.33
C GLU A 216 -5.82 -8.17 13.49
N ASN A 217 -6.12 -9.47 13.59
CA ASN A 217 -7.17 -10.13 12.81
C ASN A 217 -6.99 -9.90 11.28
N VAL A 218 -5.81 -10.29 10.78
CA VAL A 218 -5.46 -10.19 9.36
C VAL A 218 -5.36 -11.58 8.76
N ALA A 219 -6.21 -11.90 7.79
CA ALA A 219 -6.26 -13.20 7.15
C ALA A 219 -6.06 -13.08 5.63
N VAL A 220 -5.03 -13.71 5.09
CA VAL A 220 -4.70 -13.64 3.66
C VAL A 220 -4.56 -15.03 3.08
N THR A 221 -5.13 -15.22 1.89
CA THR A 221 -4.90 -16.41 1.06
C THR A 221 -4.01 -16.03 -0.12
N LEU A 222 -2.84 -16.66 -0.20
CA LEU A 222 -1.95 -16.50 -1.36
C LEU A 222 -2.27 -17.58 -2.40
N ASN A 223 -2.47 -17.14 -3.63
CA ASN A 223 -2.78 -18.02 -4.75
C ASN A 223 -2.32 -17.38 -6.06
N LYS A 224 -1.54 -18.09 -6.85
CA LYS A 224 -1.13 -17.61 -8.18
C LYS A 224 -2.31 -17.69 -9.13
N SER A 225 -2.81 -16.55 -9.57
CA SER A 225 -4.00 -16.42 -10.41
C SER A 225 -3.70 -15.95 -11.84
N THR A 226 -2.57 -15.29 -12.06
CA THR A 226 -2.16 -14.78 -13.38
C THR A 226 -0.98 -15.57 -13.97
N ASN A 227 -0.72 -15.38 -15.27
CA ASN A 227 0.39 -16.04 -15.97
C ASN A 227 1.73 -15.29 -15.88
N TYR A 228 1.76 -14.13 -15.25
CA TYR A 228 2.99 -13.33 -15.12
C TYR A 228 3.95 -13.96 -14.12
N ARG A 229 5.25 -13.67 -14.31
CA ARG A 229 6.31 -14.22 -13.46
C ARG A 229 6.15 -13.73 -12.01
N GLY A 230 6.12 -14.67 -11.06
CA GLY A 230 6.20 -14.42 -9.62
C GLY A 230 7.60 -14.72 -9.06
N GLY A 231 7.73 -14.81 -7.75
CA GLY A 231 9.02 -15.00 -7.07
C GLY A 231 9.88 -13.72 -7.13
N LEU A 232 9.23 -12.57 -7.03
CA LEU A 232 9.86 -11.25 -7.16
C LEU A 232 9.24 -10.28 -6.16
N PHE A 233 10.07 -9.36 -5.63
CA PHE A 233 9.62 -8.14 -4.97
C PHE A 233 9.89 -6.92 -5.85
N ASP A 234 8.96 -5.98 -5.85
CA ASP A 234 9.06 -4.72 -6.58
C ASP A 234 9.43 -3.58 -5.62
N ASN A 235 10.62 -3.03 -5.82
CA ASN A 235 11.17 -1.95 -5.00
C ASN A 235 11.04 -0.58 -5.67
N ARG A 236 10.50 -0.53 -6.89
CA ARG A 236 10.37 0.71 -7.67
C ARG A 236 9.55 1.80 -6.96
N PRO A 237 9.84 3.09 -7.17
CA PRO A 237 11.03 3.58 -7.86
C PRO A 237 12.23 3.68 -6.91
N THR A 238 13.36 3.16 -7.31
CA THR A 238 14.63 3.32 -6.59
C THR A 238 15.82 3.13 -7.54
N THR A 239 16.90 3.86 -7.27
CA THR A 239 18.22 3.61 -7.86
C THR A 239 19.27 3.29 -6.78
N ALA A 240 18.83 3.26 -5.51
CA ALA A 240 19.68 2.91 -4.37
C ALA A 240 19.76 1.39 -4.14
N TYR A 241 18.72 0.67 -4.53
CA TYR A 241 18.58 -0.78 -4.37
C TYR A 241 18.19 -1.42 -5.69
N GLN A 242 18.22 -2.75 -5.75
CA GLN A 242 17.70 -3.48 -6.90
C GLN A 242 16.20 -3.20 -7.05
N ASP A 243 15.77 -2.75 -8.21
CA ASP A 243 14.39 -2.38 -8.51
C ASP A 243 13.42 -3.57 -8.48
N ILE A 244 13.74 -4.66 -9.18
CA ILE A 244 13.01 -5.94 -9.15
C ILE A 244 13.91 -7.01 -8.53
N GLU A 245 13.61 -7.38 -7.29
CA GLU A 245 14.40 -8.30 -6.49
C GLU A 245 13.85 -9.73 -6.61
N PRO A 246 14.65 -10.70 -7.12
CA PRO A 246 14.27 -12.11 -7.02
C PRO A 246 14.21 -12.54 -5.55
N HIS A 247 13.08 -13.07 -5.14
CA HIS A 247 12.84 -13.51 -3.78
C HIS A 247 11.75 -14.58 -3.73
N GLY A 248 11.88 -15.56 -2.85
CA GLY A 248 10.77 -16.42 -2.51
C GLY A 248 9.62 -15.60 -1.91
N ASN A 249 8.38 -16.05 -2.09
CA ASN A 249 7.21 -15.35 -1.57
C ASN A 249 6.69 -16.08 -0.32
N PRO A 250 7.16 -15.72 0.89
CA PRO A 250 6.53 -16.17 2.12
C PRO A 250 5.15 -15.52 2.29
N GLY A 251 4.34 -16.05 3.20
CA GLY A 251 3.08 -15.43 3.57
C GLY A 251 3.26 -14.02 4.11
N TYR A 252 4.14 -13.90 5.09
CA TYR A 252 4.60 -12.65 5.68
C TYR A 252 6.10 -12.52 5.47
N SER A 253 6.55 -11.43 4.86
CA SER A 253 7.95 -11.05 4.69
C SER A 253 8.22 -9.77 5.50
N ILE A 254 9.10 -9.86 6.50
CA ILE A 254 9.41 -8.74 7.40
C ILE A 254 10.92 -8.53 7.41
N ARG A 255 11.39 -7.38 6.94
CA ARG A 255 12.83 -7.07 6.86
C ARG A 255 13.13 -5.67 7.37
N TYR A 256 14.25 -5.51 8.09
CA TYR A 256 14.68 -4.23 8.65
C TYR A 256 13.55 -3.51 9.39
N ALA A 257 13.00 -4.17 10.41
CA ALA A 257 11.87 -3.66 11.17
C ALA A 257 12.06 -3.86 12.67
N ASP A 258 11.41 -3.01 13.49
CA ASP A 258 11.49 -3.04 14.95
C ASP A 258 10.10 -2.97 15.57
N ASN A 259 9.87 -3.69 16.67
CA ASN A 259 8.61 -3.71 17.41
C ASN A 259 7.39 -4.05 16.52
N ILE A 260 7.42 -5.24 15.94
CA ILE A 260 6.36 -5.76 15.09
C ILE A 260 5.49 -6.73 15.89
N ALA A 261 4.17 -6.55 15.83
CA ALA A 261 3.23 -7.44 16.50
C ALA A 261 2.19 -7.99 15.51
N LEU A 262 2.09 -9.31 15.44
CA LEU A 262 1.06 -10.05 14.71
C LEU A 262 0.17 -10.76 15.73
N LYS A 263 -1.11 -10.36 15.80
CA LYS A 263 -2.10 -10.95 16.72
C LYS A 263 -3.30 -11.46 15.94
N ASP A 264 -3.68 -12.70 16.16
CA ASP A 264 -4.81 -13.34 15.46
C ASP A 264 -4.68 -13.25 13.92
N CYS A 265 -3.46 -13.39 13.42
CA CYS A 265 -3.14 -13.28 12.00
C CYS A 265 -2.97 -14.65 11.37
N SER A 266 -3.32 -14.78 10.09
CA SER A 266 -3.17 -16.04 9.39
C SER A 266 -2.77 -15.88 7.93
N VAL A 267 -2.09 -16.91 7.41
CA VAL A 267 -1.88 -17.10 5.99
C VAL A 267 -2.34 -18.51 5.59
N SER A 268 -2.98 -18.58 4.45
CA SER A 268 -3.34 -19.83 3.79
C SER A 268 -2.90 -19.81 2.32
N TRP A 269 -2.81 -20.97 1.72
CA TRP A 269 -2.40 -21.12 0.32
C TRP A 269 -3.57 -21.66 -0.48
N GLY A 270 -3.84 -21.05 -1.63
CA GLY A 270 -4.83 -21.53 -2.57
C GLY A 270 -4.37 -22.79 -3.33
N ASP A 271 -5.11 -23.19 -4.34
CA ASP A 271 -4.84 -24.42 -5.10
C ASP A 271 -3.58 -24.30 -5.98
N ASN A 272 -3.30 -23.13 -6.52
CA ASN A 272 -2.11 -22.85 -7.33
C ASN A 272 -0.97 -22.31 -6.47
N ARG A 273 -0.04 -23.20 -6.10
CA ARG A 273 1.12 -22.94 -5.24
C ARG A 273 2.42 -23.18 -5.99
N PRO A 274 2.95 -22.18 -6.70
CA PRO A 274 4.22 -22.35 -7.39
C PRO A 274 5.39 -22.56 -6.42
N ASP A 275 6.50 -23.09 -6.94
CA ASP A 275 7.68 -23.46 -6.14
C ASP A 275 8.34 -22.30 -5.39
N TYR A 276 8.11 -21.06 -5.82
CA TYR A 276 8.64 -19.87 -5.14
C TYR A 276 7.79 -19.43 -3.94
N TYR A 277 6.64 -20.03 -3.66
CA TYR A 277 5.96 -19.88 -2.38
C TYR A 277 6.72 -20.66 -1.29
N THR A 278 7.01 -20.02 -0.17
CA THR A 278 7.95 -20.56 0.83
C THR A 278 7.30 -20.68 2.22
N HIS A 279 7.78 -19.96 3.18
CA HIS A 279 7.40 -19.99 4.59
C HIS A 279 6.02 -19.31 4.84
N ALA A 280 5.35 -19.64 5.93
CA ALA A 280 4.23 -18.83 6.38
C ALA A 280 4.69 -17.43 6.85
N LEU A 281 5.87 -17.36 7.48
CA LEU A 281 6.50 -16.12 7.91
C LEU A 281 8.02 -16.23 7.76
N GLU A 282 8.62 -15.21 7.18
CA GLU A 282 10.05 -14.99 7.11
C GLU A 282 10.38 -13.61 7.66
N ALA A 283 11.32 -13.54 8.60
CA ALA A 283 11.76 -12.31 9.22
C ALA A 283 13.29 -12.20 9.21
N GLU A 284 13.82 -11.09 8.70
CA GLU A 284 15.25 -10.82 8.61
C GLU A 284 15.58 -9.44 9.21
N TYR A 285 16.62 -9.37 10.03
CA TYR A 285 17.04 -8.10 10.65
C TYR A 285 15.89 -7.43 11.41
N VAL A 286 15.11 -8.21 12.17
CA VAL A 286 13.95 -7.73 12.93
C VAL A 286 14.27 -7.79 14.42
N SER A 287 13.99 -6.71 15.14
CA SER A 287 13.99 -6.72 16.60
C SER A 287 12.56 -6.69 17.15
N GLU A 288 12.32 -7.39 18.24
CA GLU A 288 11.02 -7.41 18.94
C GLU A 288 9.84 -7.83 18.05
N LEU A 289 9.93 -9.01 17.44
CA LEU A 289 8.81 -9.64 16.73
C LEU A 289 7.94 -10.42 17.73
N LYS A 290 6.69 -9.99 17.91
CA LYS A 290 5.70 -10.66 18.75
C LYS A 290 4.63 -11.35 17.94
N LEU A 291 4.52 -12.66 18.09
CA LEU A 291 3.47 -13.49 17.48
C LEU A 291 2.49 -13.95 18.54
N THR A 292 1.20 -13.69 18.36
CA THR A 292 0.12 -14.15 19.24
C THR A 292 -1.00 -14.74 18.38
N ASN A 293 -1.28 -16.03 18.56
CA ASN A 293 -2.26 -16.76 17.76
C ASN A 293 -2.02 -16.65 16.25
N PHE A 294 -0.76 -16.66 15.82
CA PHE A 294 -0.42 -16.69 14.40
C PHE A 294 -0.65 -18.08 13.82
N ILE A 295 -1.38 -18.19 12.72
CA ILE A 295 -1.74 -19.46 12.06
C ILE A 295 -1.21 -19.45 10.63
N GLY A 296 -0.32 -20.37 10.30
CA GLY A 296 0.20 -20.57 8.96
C GLY A 296 1.16 -21.72 8.90
N ARG A 297 1.20 -22.40 7.77
CA ARG A 297 2.20 -23.42 7.43
C ARG A 297 2.94 -23.01 6.18
N ALA A 298 4.11 -23.54 5.97
CA ALA A 298 4.85 -23.34 4.72
C ALA A 298 4.00 -23.81 3.51
N ALA A 299 4.19 -23.16 2.38
CA ALA A 299 3.52 -23.55 1.13
C ALA A 299 3.87 -24.99 0.70
N HIS A 300 5.13 -25.37 0.95
CA HIS A 300 5.69 -26.69 0.68
C HIS A 300 6.41 -27.21 1.93
N PRO A 301 5.68 -27.84 2.89
CA PRO A 301 6.23 -28.22 4.20
C PRO A 301 7.39 -29.22 4.13
N ASP A 302 7.51 -29.95 3.03
CA ASP A 302 8.64 -30.87 2.81
C ASP A 302 9.95 -30.15 2.46
N ARG A 303 9.90 -28.86 2.14
CA ARG A 303 11.05 -28.05 1.70
C ARG A 303 11.31 -26.84 2.59
N TYR A 304 10.30 -26.32 3.27
CA TYR A 304 10.38 -25.09 4.02
C TYR A 304 9.80 -25.25 5.43
N GLU A 305 10.40 -24.57 6.39
CA GLU A 305 9.85 -24.41 7.73
C GLU A 305 8.66 -23.44 7.72
N ASP A 306 7.74 -23.57 8.67
CA ASP A 306 6.58 -22.69 8.76
C ASP A 306 7.00 -21.23 9.08
N ILE A 307 7.93 -21.04 10.01
CA ILE A 307 8.42 -19.73 10.46
C ILE A 307 9.95 -19.73 10.48
N VAL A 308 10.55 -18.74 9.83
CA VAL A 308 12.00 -18.55 9.81
C VAL A 308 12.33 -17.12 10.28
N ILE A 309 13.27 -17.01 11.24
CA ILE A 309 13.74 -15.72 11.78
C ILE A 309 15.27 -15.74 11.76
N HIS A 310 15.86 -14.80 11.02
CA HIS A 310 17.32 -14.65 10.82
C HIS A 310 17.90 -13.48 11.62
#